data_09c1cca174b10657961ac4810d7e17aa
#
_entry.id   09c1cca174b10657961ac4810d7e17aa
#
_cell.length_a   1.000
_cell.length_b   1.000
_cell.length_c   1.000
_cell.angle_alpha   90.00
_cell.angle_beta   90.00
_cell.angle_gamma   90.00
#
_symmetry.space_group_name_H-M   'P 1'
#
loop_
_entity.id
_entity.type
_entity.pdbx_description
1 polymer ?
#
loop_
_entity_poly.entity_id
_entity_poly.type
_entity_poly.pdbx_seq_one_letter_code
_entity_poly.pdbx_strand_id
1 'polypeptide(L)'
;MQLISAKIDGQTCMPTIKNGLLTVEVPNAPFIWEAEVEISPETNTALEGLYMSGGMYCTQCEAEGFRKITFYPDRPDVMACFTVRIESKLPVLLSNGNPSAQGEGWVEWHDPWPKPAYLFALVAGNLVNHADRFTTQSGNNVDLNIWVRPGDEDKCSFGMEALKASMRWDEEEYHREYDLEIFNIVAVDDFNMGAMENKGLNIFNSSCVLASPETSTDSNFERIEAIIAHEYFHNWTGNRITCRDWFQLCLKEGLTVFRDSQFTADRRSASVKRINDVINLRGRQFREDN
;
A
#
# COMPACT_ATOMS: atom_id res chain seq x y z
N MET A 1 18.33 10.13 8.27
CA MET A 1 18.51 10.49 6.85
C MET A 1 19.60 11.54 6.74
N GLN A 2 20.58 11.33 5.86
CA GLN A 2 21.67 12.25 5.56
C GLN A 2 21.59 12.67 4.09
N LEU A 3 21.65 13.97 3.81
CA LEU A 3 21.79 14.48 2.44
C LEU A 3 23.23 14.34 1.99
N ILE A 4 23.47 13.66 0.87
CA ILE A 4 24.79 13.46 0.28
C ILE A 4 25.05 14.52 -0.78
N SER A 5 24.09 14.71 -1.71
CA SER A 5 24.19 15.73 -2.75
C SER A 5 22.82 16.28 -3.14
N ALA A 6 22.80 17.50 -3.69
CA ALA A 6 21.60 18.11 -4.23
C ALA A 6 21.91 18.94 -5.47
N LYS A 7 20.97 18.93 -6.45
CA LYS A 7 21.08 19.73 -7.67
C LYS A 7 19.72 20.32 -8.07
N ILE A 8 19.76 21.44 -8.74
CA ILE A 8 18.64 22.08 -9.45
C ILE A 8 19.07 22.22 -10.91
N ASP A 9 18.29 21.65 -11.83
CA ASP A 9 18.58 21.63 -13.27
C ASP A 9 20.01 21.16 -13.59
N GLY A 10 20.46 20.12 -12.87
CA GLY A 10 21.80 19.54 -13.01
C GLY A 10 22.93 20.34 -12.36
N GLN A 11 22.67 21.53 -11.81
CA GLN A 11 23.68 22.38 -11.13
C GLN A 11 23.64 22.08 -9.63
N THR A 12 24.82 21.84 -9.05
CA THR A 12 24.98 21.60 -7.60
C THR A 12 24.46 22.81 -6.82
N CYS A 13 23.65 22.57 -5.81
CA CYS A 13 23.16 23.57 -4.88
C CYS A 13 23.44 23.14 -3.43
N MET A 14 23.39 24.10 -2.52
CA MET A 14 23.68 23.92 -1.08
C MET A 14 22.43 24.26 -0.26
N PRO A 15 21.50 23.32 -0.08
CA PRO A 15 20.31 23.53 0.75
C PRO A 15 20.68 23.76 2.22
N THR A 16 19.88 24.53 2.92
CA THR A 16 19.98 24.64 4.39
C THR A 16 19.04 23.61 5.03
N ILE A 17 19.56 22.78 5.93
CA ILE A 17 18.76 21.82 6.69
C ILE A 17 18.73 22.28 8.15
N LYS A 18 17.53 22.57 8.67
CA LYS A 18 17.31 22.97 10.06
C LYS A 18 16.06 22.32 10.61
N ASN A 19 16.16 21.64 11.73
CA ASN A 19 15.05 20.93 12.39
C ASN A 19 14.33 19.95 11.44
N GLY A 20 15.08 19.22 10.60
CA GLY A 20 14.52 18.27 9.63
C GLY A 20 13.89 18.89 8.37
N LEU A 21 13.84 20.22 8.28
CA LEU A 21 13.34 20.95 7.12
C LEU A 21 14.48 21.34 6.19
N LEU A 22 14.40 20.96 4.93
CA LEU A 22 15.30 21.39 3.86
C LEU A 22 14.73 22.66 3.20
N THR A 23 15.56 23.66 3.09
CA THR A 23 15.22 24.92 2.40
C THR A 23 16.27 25.21 1.33
N VAL A 24 15.80 25.55 0.12
CA VAL A 24 16.64 25.88 -1.03
C VAL A 24 15.97 26.94 -1.87
N GLU A 25 16.76 27.85 -2.46
CA GLU A 25 16.28 28.82 -3.45
C GLU A 25 16.06 28.11 -4.78
N VAL A 26 14.92 28.34 -5.41
CA VAL A 26 14.53 27.71 -6.68
C VAL A 26 14.15 28.76 -7.73
N PRO A 27 14.30 28.47 -9.03
CA PRO A 27 13.82 29.34 -10.10
C PRO A 27 12.32 29.60 -10.00
N ASN A 28 11.85 30.74 -10.47
CA ASN A 28 10.43 31.04 -10.63
C ASN A 28 9.88 30.45 -11.96
N ALA A 29 10.19 29.19 -12.22
CA ALA A 29 9.82 28.41 -13.40
C ALA A 29 9.87 26.93 -13.03
N PRO A 30 9.30 26.02 -13.81
CA PRO A 30 9.50 24.57 -13.62
C PRO A 30 10.99 24.22 -13.62
N PHE A 31 11.41 23.37 -12.70
CA PHE A 31 12.80 22.94 -12.53
C PHE A 31 12.88 21.46 -12.18
N ILE A 32 14.05 20.87 -12.34
CA ILE A 32 14.37 19.51 -11.92
C ILE A 32 15.10 19.57 -10.58
N TRP A 33 14.55 18.96 -9.57
CA TRP A 33 15.20 18.72 -8.28
C TRP A 33 15.81 17.33 -8.23
N GLU A 34 17.10 17.23 -7.89
CA GLU A 34 17.81 15.98 -7.67
C GLU A 34 18.37 15.98 -6.25
N ALA A 35 18.14 14.90 -5.51
CA ALA A 35 18.75 14.71 -4.19
C ALA A 35 19.22 13.26 -4.04
N GLU A 36 20.44 13.11 -3.53
CA GLU A 36 20.98 11.83 -3.08
C GLU A 36 20.98 11.84 -1.57
N VAL A 37 20.37 10.81 -0.98
CA VAL A 37 20.25 10.66 0.47
C VAL A 37 20.69 9.28 0.91
N GLU A 38 21.20 9.20 2.14
CA GLU A 38 21.54 7.95 2.81
C GLU A 38 20.62 7.75 4.01
N ILE A 39 20.05 6.53 4.11
CA ILE A 39 19.21 6.08 5.23
C ILE A 39 19.67 4.72 5.71
N SER A 40 19.30 4.33 6.93
CA SER A 40 19.69 3.06 7.56
C SER A 40 18.43 2.28 7.98
N PRO A 41 17.74 1.64 7.02
CA PRO A 41 16.48 0.94 7.30
C PRO A 41 16.64 -0.23 8.28
N GLU A 42 17.84 -0.85 8.35
CA GLU A 42 18.14 -1.96 9.26
C GLU A 42 18.03 -1.57 10.74
N THR A 43 18.23 -0.29 11.04
CA THR A 43 18.16 0.25 12.42
C THR A 43 16.86 1.00 12.70
N ASN A 44 15.98 1.07 11.73
CA ASN A 44 14.69 1.76 11.84
C ASN A 44 13.67 0.88 12.57
N THR A 45 13.39 1.18 13.83
CA THR A 45 12.41 0.50 14.67
C THR A 45 11.06 1.22 14.77
N ALA A 46 10.91 2.36 14.08
CA ALA A 46 9.68 3.15 14.13
C ALA A 46 8.56 2.58 13.26
N LEU A 47 8.87 1.61 12.39
CA LEU A 47 7.93 1.02 11.40
C LEU A 47 7.27 2.09 10.51
N GLU A 48 8.05 3.13 10.17
CA GLU A 48 7.65 4.24 9.29
C GLU A 48 8.77 4.59 8.32
N GLY A 49 8.42 4.97 7.08
CA GLY A 49 9.38 5.11 6.00
C GLY A 49 9.84 3.72 5.53
N LEU A 50 11.12 3.57 5.18
CA LEU A 50 11.73 2.28 4.83
C LEU A 50 12.34 1.65 6.09
N TYR A 51 12.00 0.40 6.36
CA TYR A 51 12.51 -0.38 7.50
C TYR A 51 12.68 -1.86 7.13
N MET A 52 13.21 -2.66 8.06
CA MET A 52 13.39 -4.10 7.88
C MET A 52 12.47 -4.88 8.83
N SER A 53 11.77 -5.87 8.29
CA SER A 53 10.98 -6.86 9.02
C SER A 53 11.35 -8.27 8.57
N GLY A 54 11.77 -9.13 9.48
CA GLY A 54 12.07 -10.54 9.18
C GLY A 54 13.09 -10.76 8.05
N GLY A 55 14.03 -9.83 7.82
CA GLY A 55 15.03 -9.90 6.75
C GLY A 55 14.56 -9.35 5.40
N MET A 56 13.38 -8.76 5.33
CA MET A 56 12.81 -8.09 4.17
C MET A 56 12.76 -6.57 4.43
N TYR A 57 13.10 -5.78 3.44
CA TYR A 57 12.83 -4.34 3.45
C TYR A 57 11.40 -4.07 3.02
N CYS A 58 10.72 -3.21 3.74
CA CYS A 58 9.37 -2.76 3.41
C CYS A 58 9.15 -1.31 3.84
N THR A 59 8.11 -0.70 3.30
CA THR A 59 7.76 0.69 3.59
C THR A 59 6.42 0.82 4.29
N GLN A 60 6.30 1.85 5.15
CA GLN A 60 5.03 2.42 5.59
C GLN A 60 5.12 3.93 5.48
N CYS A 61 4.32 4.51 4.57
CA CYS A 61 4.39 5.95 4.26
C CYS A 61 3.19 6.75 4.74
N GLU A 62 2.05 6.14 5.00
CA GLU A 62 0.92 6.86 5.61
C GLU A 62 1.16 7.09 7.12
N ALA A 63 0.95 8.31 7.63
CA ALA A 63 0.52 9.50 6.89
C ALA A 63 1.71 10.31 6.30
N GLU A 64 2.89 10.32 6.94
CA GLU A 64 4.02 11.22 6.65
C GLU A 64 5.37 10.48 6.67
N GLY A 65 5.36 9.18 6.35
CA GLY A 65 6.56 8.33 6.36
C GLY A 65 7.48 8.54 5.16
N PHE A 66 6.96 9.00 4.02
CA PHE A 66 7.80 9.18 2.83
C PHE A 66 8.91 10.21 3.03
N ARG A 67 8.68 11.27 3.83
CA ARG A 67 9.70 12.26 4.21
C ARG A 67 10.86 11.69 5.02
N LYS A 68 10.73 10.46 5.54
CA LYS A 68 11.80 9.74 6.22
C LYS A 68 12.71 8.98 5.24
N ILE A 69 12.27 8.82 3.99
CA ILE A 69 13.02 8.17 2.92
C ILE A 69 13.84 9.19 2.14
N THR A 70 13.22 10.33 1.77
CA THR A 70 13.88 11.39 1.02
C THR A 70 13.24 12.76 1.30
N PHE A 71 13.89 13.84 0.86
CA PHE A 71 13.34 15.20 0.91
C PHE A 71 12.32 15.38 -0.23
N TYR A 72 11.06 15.46 0.13
CA TYR A 72 9.93 15.55 -0.78
C TYR A 72 8.80 16.39 -0.16
N PRO A 73 7.97 17.09 -0.95
CA PRO A 73 6.76 17.74 -0.44
C PRO A 73 5.69 16.70 -0.08
N ASP A 74 5.90 16.03 1.04
CA ASP A 74 5.11 14.88 1.52
C ASP A 74 3.78 15.33 2.11
N ARG A 75 2.83 15.66 1.22
CA ARG A 75 1.47 16.11 1.51
C ARG A 75 0.49 15.45 0.53
N PRO A 76 -0.77 15.17 0.95
CA PRO A 76 -1.75 14.50 0.09
C PRO A 76 -2.13 15.28 -1.18
N ASP A 77 -2.05 16.62 -1.17
CA ASP A 77 -2.35 17.48 -2.32
C ASP A 77 -1.22 17.56 -3.35
N VAL A 78 -0.05 17.01 -3.04
CA VAL A 78 1.08 16.93 -3.97
C VAL A 78 1.08 15.57 -4.65
N MET A 79 0.61 15.54 -5.87
CA MET A 79 0.45 14.33 -6.66
C MET A 79 1.49 14.24 -7.77
N ALA A 80 2.08 13.05 -7.95
CA ALA A 80 3.05 12.77 -9.00
C ALA A 80 2.92 11.33 -9.54
N CYS A 81 3.36 11.11 -10.77
CA CYS A 81 3.66 9.77 -11.28
C CYS A 81 5.02 9.34 -10.74
N PHE A 82 5.14 8.07 -10.38
CA PHE A 82 6.36 7.51 -9.82
C PHE A 82 6.97 6.49 -10.78
N THR A 83 8.25 6.63 -11.06
CA THR A 83 9.08 5.59 -11.64
C THR A 83 10.15 5.23 -10.62
N VAL A 84 10.23 3.97 -10.26
CA VAL A 84 11.10 3.49 -9.16
C VAL A 84 12.01 2.39 -9.70
N ARG A 85 13.32 2.66 -9.71
CA ARG A 85 14.33 1.65 -9.99
C ARG A 85 14.92 1.16 -8.67
N ILE A 86 14.89 -0.14 -8.46
CA ILE A 86 15.43 -0.80 -7.28
C ILE A 86 16.63 -1.65 -7.73
N GLU A 87 17.78 -1.43 -7.12
CA GLU A 87 18.98 -2.22 -7.36
C GLU A 87 19.36 -2.96 -6.07
N SER A 88 19.39 -4.29 -6.11
CA SER A 88 19.70 -5.12 -4.95
C SER A 88 20.07 -6.55 -5.38
N LYS A 89 20.76 -7.26 -4.48
CA LYS A 89 21.02 -8.71 -4.60
C LYS A 89 19.84 -9.58 -4.09
N LEU A 90 18.84 -8.97 -3.50
CA LEU A 90 17.64 -9.68 -3.03
C LEU A 90 16.82 -10.18 -4.23
N PRO A 91 16.22 -11.38 -4.15
CA PRO A 91 15.59 -12.01 -5.30
C PRO A 91 14.27 -11.37 -5.72
N VAL A 92 13.56 -10.71 -4.80
CA VAL A 92 12.27 -10.07 -5.07
C VAL A 92 12.38 -8.57 -4.79
N LEU A 93 12.02 -7.75 -5.79
CA LEU A 93 12.10 -6.30 -5.75
C LEU A 93 10.76 -5.74 -6.27
N LEU A 94 9.94 -5.15 -5.42
CA LEU A 94 8.58 -4.70 -5.74
C LEU A 94 8.41 -3.21 -5.45
N SER A 95 7.62 -2.54 -6.29
CA SER A 95 7.13 -1.17 -6.04
C SER A 95 5.74 -0.98 -6.66
N ASN A 96 5.24 0.25 -6.62
CA ASN A 96 3.93 0.63 -7.16
C ASN A 96 3.88 0.54 -8.70
N GLY A 97 2.71 0.28 -9.24
CA GLY A 97 2.45 0.30 -10.67
C GLY A 97 2.75 -1.02 -11.37
N ASN A 98 3.10 -0.95 -12.65
CA ASN A 98 3.49 -2.10 -13.46
C ASN A 98 5.02 -2.18 -13.59
N PRO A 99 5.61 -3.38 -13.72
CA PRO A 99 7.04 -3.50 -14.05
C PRO A 99 7.29 -2.95 -15.46
N SER A 100 8.24 -2.02 -15.59
CA SER A 100 8.56 -1.35 -16.87
C SER A 100 9.85 -1.85 -17.51
N ALA A 101 10.84 -2.23 -16.69
CA ALA A 101 12.11 -2.78 -17.14
C ALA A 101 12.77 -3.61 -16.05
N GLN A 102 13.67 -4.53 -16.44
CA GLN A 102 14.45 -5.31 -15.50
C GLN A 102 15.78 -5.76 -16.10
N GLY A 103 16.73 -6.12 -15.24
CA GLY A 103 18.02 -6.67 -15.59
C GLY A 103 18.65 -7.42 -14.43
N GLU A 104 19.91 -7.82 -14.57
CA GLU A 104 20.62 -8.50 -13.50
C GLU A 104 20.77 -7.58 -12.28
N GLY A 105 20.14 -7.96 -11.15
CA GLY A 105 20.21 -7.24 -9.90
C GLY A 105 19.40 -5.93 -9.83
N TRP A 106 18.47 -5.69 -10.76
CA TRP A 106 17.60 -4.53 -10.69
C TRP A 106 16.26 -4.74 -11.39
N VAL A 107 15.27 -3.97 -10.95
CA VAL A 107 13.94 -3.86 -11.56
C VAL A 107 13.50 -2.40 -11.55
N GLU A 108 12.72 -2.01 -12.56
CA GLU A 108 12.06 -0.70 -12.64
C GLU A 108 10.55 -0.90 -12.68
N TRP A 109 9.86 -0.11 -11.86
CA TRP A 109 8.40 -0.06 -11.76
C TRP A 109 7.92 1.32 -12.18
N HIS A 110 6.82 1.39 -12.89
CA HIS A 110 6.18 2.64 -13.28
C HIS A 110 4.70 2.63 -12.91
N ASP A 111 4.29 3.60 -12.08
CA ASP A 111 2.89 3.86 -11.81
C ASP A 111 2.44 5.05 -12.68
N PRO A 112 1.59 4.82 -13.68
CA PRO A 112 1.14 5.87 -14.60
C PRO A 112 0.15 6.83 -13.95
N TRP A 113 -0.40 6.47 -12.79
CA TRP A 113 -1.41 7.27 -12.12
C TRP A 113 -0.79 8.22 -11.10
N PRO A 114 -1.08 9.54 -11.21
CA PRO A 114 -0.63 10.48 -10.20
C PRO A 114 -1.17 10.11 -8.82
N LYS A 115 -0.29 10.03 -7.83
CA LYS A 115 -0.64 9.73 -6.45
C LYS A 115 0.18 10.57 -5.48
N PRO A 116 -0.33 10.83 -4.26
CA PRO A 116 0.47 11.41 -3.19
C PRO A 116 1.51 10.41 -2.66
N ALA A 117 2.56 10.93 -2.05
CA ALA A 117 3.69 10.12 -1.58
C ALA A 117 3.34 9.13 -0.47
N TYR A 118 2.24 9.33 0.27
CA TYR A 118 1.84 8.38 1.30
C TYR A 118 1.45 7.00 0.75
N LEU A 119 1.11 6.91 -0.55
CA LEU A 119 0.80 5.66 -1.26
C LEU A 119 2.03 4.97 -1.86
N PHE A 120 3.22 5.56 -1.69
CA PHE A 120 4.46 4.94 -2.13
C PHE A 120 4.75 3.67 -1.34
N ALA A 121 5.14 2.61 -2.06
CA ALA A 121 5.60 1.38 -1.46
C ALA A 121 6.83 0.82 -2.18
N LEU A 122 7.71 0.20 -1.39
CA LEU A 122 8.84 -0.57 -1.84
C LEU A 122 8.99 -1.79 -0.93
N VAL A 123 9.18 -2.96 -1.55
CA VAL A 123 9.52 -4.20 -0.85
C VAL A 123 10.70 -4.86 -1.53
N ALA A 124 11.68 -5.31 -0.75
CA ALA A 124 12.79 -6.10 -1.24
C ALA A 124 13.12 -7.23 -0.25
N GLY A 125 13.11 -8.48 -0.72
CA GLY A 125 13.28 -9.62 0.20
C GLY A 125 13.45 -10.97 -0.48
N ASN A 126 13.66 -11.98 0.36
CA ASN A 126 13.58 -13.38 -0.05
C ASN A 126 12.15 -13.87 0.16
N LEU A 127 11.32 -13.69 -0.85
CA LEU A 127 9.89 -14.00 -0.83
C LEU A 127 9.54 -15.05 -1.87
N VAL A 128 8.44 -15.76 -1.64
CA VAL A 128 7.81 -16.67 -2.58
C VAL A 128 6.43 -16.15 -2.96
N ASN A 129 6.00 -16.47 -4.17
CA ASN A 129 4.76 -15.95 -4.73
C ASN A 129 3.68 -17.02 -4.79
N HIS A 130 2.51 -16.72 -4.23
CA HIS A 130 1.28 -17.42 -4.55
C HIS A 130 0.55 -16.62 -5.62
N ALA A 131 0.64 -17.09 -6.87
CA ALA A 131 0.18 -16.38 -8.05
C ALA A 131 -1.15 -16.89 -8.57
N ASP A 132 -1.98 -15.99 -9.08
CA ASP A 132 -3.22 -16.28 -9.79
C ASP A 132 -3.52 -15.16 -10.81
N ARG A 133 -4.66 -15.17 -11.45
CA ARG A 133 -5.08 -14.18 -12.43
C ARG A 133 -6.57 -13.86 -12.27
N PHE A 134 -6.92 -12.60 -12.52
CA PHE A 134 -8.27 -12.14 -12.65
C PHE A 134 -8.49 -11.54 -14.05
N THR A 135 -9.63 -11.83 -14.66
CA THR A 135 -10.04 -11.19 -15.92
C THR A 135 -11.20 -10.25 -15.62
N THR A 136 -11.01 -8.96 -15.91
CA THR A 136 -12.02 -7.91 -15.68
C THR A 136 -13.21 -8.07 -16.63
N GLN A 137 -14.30 -7.36 -16.35
CA GLN A 137 -15.49 -7.38 -17.23
C GLN A 137 -15.17 -6.88 -18.64
N SER A 138 -14.25 -5.94 -18.80
CA SER A 138 -13.81 -5.46 -20.12
C SER A 138 -12.84 -6.42 -20.83
N GLY A 139 -12.43 -7.52 -20.18
CA GLY A 139 -11.56 -8.54 -20.74
C GLY A 139 -10.06 -8.33 -20.49
N ASN A 140 -9.68 -7.35 -19.68
CA ASN A 140 -8.27 -7.15 -19.28
C ASN A 140 -7.84 -8.23 -18.29
N ASN A 141 -6.62 -8.74 -18.44
CA ASN A 141 -6.04 -9.67 -17.49
C ASN A 141 -5.21 -8.90 -16.44
N VAL A 142 -5.41 -9.27 -15.18
CA VAL A 142 -4.65 -8.75 -14.05
C VAL A 142 -3.93 -9.92 -13.38
N ASP A 143 -2.62 -9.87 -13.31
CA ASP A 143 -1.82 -10.85 -12.59
C ASP A 143 -1.92 -10.54 -11.08
N LEU A 144 -2.33 -11.53 -10.30
CA LEU A 144 -2.54 -11.41 -8.86
C LEU A 144 -1.44 -12.15 -8.12
N ASN A 145 -0.84 -11.53 -7.12
CA ASN A 145 0.27 -12.10 -6.38
C ASN A 145 0.10 -11.85 -4.88
N ILE A 146 0.29 -12.89 -4.08
CA ILE A 146 0.48 -12.80 -2.64
C ILE A 146 1.90 -13.26 -2.33
N TRP A 147 2.74 -12.32 -1.92
CA TRP A 147 4.14 -12.54 -1.60
C TRP A 147 4.29 -12.81 -0.11
N VAL A 148 4.93 -13.92 0.23
CA VAL A 148 5.10 -14.39 1.60
C VAL A 148 6.52 -14.88 1.84
N ARG A 149 6.89 -15.09 3.09
CA ARG A 149 8.13 -15.81 3.40
C ARG A 149 8.02 -17.27 2.96
N PRO A 150 9.15 -17.90 2.58
CA PRO A 150 9.17 -19.33 2.32
C PRO A 150 8.56 -20.13 3.50
N GLY A 151 7.60 -21.01 3.20
CA GLY A 151 6.89 -21.83 4.16
C GLY A 151 5.49 -21.33 4.58
N ASP A 152 5.04 -20.20 4.04
CA ASP A 152 3.69 -19.67 4.26
C ASP A 152 2.79 -19.73 3.00
N GLU A 153 3.25 -20.37 1.92
CA GLU A 153 2.58 -20.39 0.61
C GLU A 153 1.20 -21.07 0.65
N ASP A 154 1.06 -22.11 1.47
CA ASP A 154 -0.16 -22.89 1.65
C ASP A 154 -1.27 -22.11 2.40
N LYS A 155 -0.93 -20.98 3.03
CA LYS A 155 -1.85 -20.13 3.79
C LYS A 155 -2.45 -18.99 2.97
N CYS A 156 -2.09 -18.86 1.69
CA CYS A 156 -2.47 -17.73 0.83
C CYS A 156 -3.81 -17.93 0.11
N SER A 157 -4.27 -19.15 -0.06
CA SER A 157 -5.40 -19.49 -0.95
C SER A 157 -6.68 -18.76 -0.60
N PHE A 158 -7.01 -18.64 0.70
CA PHE A 158 -8.22 -17.92 1.11
C PHE A 158 -8.12 -16.42 0.82
N GLY A 159 -6.95 -15.81 1.07
CA GLY A 159 -6.68 -14.41 0.75
C GLY A 159 -6.81 -14.13 -0.75
N MET A 160 -6.30 -15.02 -1.59
CA MET A 160 -6.42 -14.91 -3.05
C MET A 160 -7.89 -14.97 -3.51
N GLU A 161 -8.69 -15.90 -2.98
CA GLU A 161 -10.12 -15.98 -3.31
C GLU A 161 -10.89 -14.76 -2.79
N ALA A 162 -10.53 -14.21 -1.63
CA ALA A 162 -11.10 -12.98 -1.09
C ALA A 162 -10.80 -11.78 -2.02
N LEU A 163 -9.57 -11.66 -2.51
CA LEU A 163 -9.19 -10.61 -3.47
C LEU A 163 -10.00 -10.71 -4.77
N LYS A 164 -10.08 -11.89 -5.38
CA LYS A 164 -10.88 -12.11 -6.61
C LYS A 164 -12.36 -11.82 -6.40
N ALA A 165 -12.89 -12.17 -5.23
CA ALA A 165 -14.27 -11.87 -4.87
C ALA A 165 -14.51 -10.36 -4.72
N SER A 166 -13.56 -9.63 -4.13
CA SER A 166 -13.62 -8.18 -3.98
C SER A 166 -13.57 -7.47 -5.33
N MET A 167 -12.69 -7.91 -6.23
CA MET A 167 -12.59 -7.38 -7.60
C MET A 167 -13.91 -7.57 -8.37
N ARG A 168 -14.46 -8.77 -8.32
CA ARG A 168 -15.74 -9.06 -9.01
C ARG A 168 -16.89 -8.25 -8.45
N TRP A 169 -17.00 -8.15 -7.14
CA TRP A 169 -18.07 -7.40 -6.48
C TRP A 169 -17.98 -5.90 -6.80
N ASP A 170 -16.78 -5.32 -6.85
CA ASP A 170 -16.59 -3.92 -7.21
C ASP A 170 -17.01 -3.64 -8.67
N GLU A 171 -16.73 -4.57 -9.57
CA GLU A 171 -17.19 -4.47 -10.95
C GLU A 171 -18.72 -4.59 -11.08
N GLU A 172 -19.35 -5.49 -10.32
CA GLU A 172 -20.80 -5.74 -10.36
C GLU A 172 -21.59 -4.61 -9.69
N GLU A 173 -21.18 -4.16 -8.50
CA GLU A 173 -21.95 -3.21 -7.69
C GLU A 173 -21.60 -1.74 -7.97
N TYR A 174 -20.32 -1.44 -8.21
CA TYR A 174 -19.84 -0.08 -8.40
C TYR A 174 -19.36 0.22 -9.83
N HIS A 175 -19.32 -0.78 -10.71
CA HIS A 175 -18.83 -0.66 -12.09
C HIS A 175 -17.42 -0.09 -12.13
N ARG A 176 -16.55 -0.60 -11.25
CA ARG A 176 -15.17 -0.18 -11.11
C ARG A 176 -14.23 -1.35 -11.33
N GLU A 177 -13.55 -1.33 -12.46
CA GLU A 177 -12.48 -2.29 -12.77
C GLU A 177 -11.16 -1.85 -12.18
N TYR A 178 -10.31 -2.80 -11.91
CA TYR A 178 -8.91 -2.52 -11.56
C TYR A 178 -8.15 -1.95 -12.77
N ASP A 179 -7.25 -1.04 -12.55
CA ASP A 179 -6.67 -0.15 -13.56
C ASP A 179 -5.16 -0.25 -13.74
N LEU A 180 -4.56 -1.37 -13.28
CA LEU A 180 -3.19 -1.80 -13.56
C LEU A 180 -3.20 -3.26 -14.06
N GLU A 181 -2.06 -3.74 -14.57
CA GLU A 181 -1.91 -5.11 -15.09
C GLU A 181 -1.54 -6.12 -14.00
N ILE A 182 -1.15 -5.65 -12.82
CA ILE A 182 -0.68 -6.47 -11.71
C ILE A 182 -1.21 -5.92 -10.38
N PHE A 183 -1.58 -6.83 -9.48
CA PHE A 183 -1.93 -6.52 -8.09
C PHE A 183 -1.09 -7.38 -7.15
N ASN A 184 -0.30 -6.73 -6.30
CA ASN A 184 0.56 -7.39 -5.34
C ASN A 184 0.05 -7.16 -3.92
N ILE A 185 0.02 -8.22 -3.13
CA ILE A 185 -0.08 -8.21 -1.67
C ILE A 185 1.23 -8.75 -1.10
N VAL A 186 1.76 -8.11 -0.07
CA VAL A 186 2.94 -8.61 0.67
C VAL A 186 2.58 -8.79 2.13
N ALA A 187 2.81 -10.00 2.66
CA ALA A 187 2.63 -10.30 4.07
C ALA A 187 3.89 -9.92 4.87
N VAL A 188 3.72 -9.10 5.89
CA VAL A 188 4.79 -8.57 6.76
C VAL A 188 4.43 -8.85 8.22
N ASP A 189 5.38 -9.27 9.04
CA ASP A 189 5.12 -9.58 10.45
C ASP A 189 5.15 -8.35 11.35
N ASP A 190 6.14 -7.47 11.14
CA ASP A 190 6.29 -6.23 11.90
C ASP A 190 5.60 -5.10 11.14
N PHE A 191 4.31 -4.94 11.36
CA PHE A 191 3.49 -3.91 10.74
C PHE A 191 2.57 -3.29 11.80
N ASN A 192 2.54 -1.97 11.89
CA ASN A 192 1.82 -1.25 12.94
C ASN A 192 0.31 -1.11 12.68
N MET A 193 -0.17 -1.57 11.53
CA MET A 193 -1.57 -1.54 11.10
C MET A 193 -2.03 -2.95 10.67
N GLY A 194 -3.29 -3.10 10.30
CA GLY A 194 -3.81 -4.33 9.69
C GLY A 194 -3.30 -4.52 8.27
N ALA A 195 -3.44 -3.48 7.46
CA ALA A 195 -2.93 -3.42 6.10
C ALA A 195 -2.75 -1.96 5.64
N MET A 196 -2.26 -1.78 4.40
CA MET A 196 -2.09 -0.47 3.75
C MET A 196 -2.32 -0.61 2.25
N GLU A 197 -3.14 0.28 1.72
CA GLU A 197 -3.66 0.29 0.35
C GLU A 197 -2.67 0.78 -0.72
N ASN A 198 -1.38 0.82 -0.50
CA ASN A 198 -0.41 1.34 -1.45
C ASN A 198 -0.71 0.87 -2.88
N LYS A 199 -0.83 1.80 -3.83
CA LYS A 199 -1.28 1.55 -5.20
C LYS A 199 -0.51 0.41 -5.88
N GLY A 200 -1.20 -0.69 -6.20
CA GLY A 200 -0.64 -1.86 -6.87
C GLY A 200 0.27 -2.75 -6.03
N LEU A 201 0.62 -2.34 -4.80
CA LEU A 201 1.46 -3.07 -3.85
C LEU A 201 0.95 -2.89 -2.43
N ASN A 202 -0.12 -3.59 -2.07
CA ASN A 202 -0.67 -3.55 -0.74
C ASN A 202 0.23 -4.29 0.26
N ILE A 203 0.42 -3.72 1.44
CA ILE A 203 1.22 -4.34 2.50
C ILE A 203 0.29 -4.74 3.65
N PHE A 204 0.33 -5.99 4.05
CA PHE A 204 -0.54 -6.59 5.05
C PHE A 204 0.26 -7.12 6.23
N ASN A 205 -0.22 -6.89 7.44
CA ASN A 205 0.19 -7.73 8.54
C ASN A 205 -0.14 -9.19 8.21
N SER A 206 0.79 -10.12 8.42
CA SER A 206 0.63 -11.55 8.09
C SER A 206 -0.69 -12.13 8.64
N SER A 207 -1.11 -11.70 9.83
CA SER A 207 -2.38 -12.14 10.45
C SER A 207 -3.66 -11.65 9.74
N CYS A 208 -3.52 -10.73 8.79
CA CYS A 208 -4.63 -10.14 8.03
C CYS A 208 -4.76 -10.68 6.60
N VAL A 209 -3.89 -11.61 6.20
CA VAL A 209 -3.92 -12.23 4.86
C VAL A 209 -3.72 -13.73 4.90
N LEU A 210 -2.97 -14.26 5.88
CA LEU A 210 -2.66 -15.68 5.98
C LEU A 210 -3.68 -16.43 6.86
N ALA A 211 -4.23 -17.52 6.33
CA ALA A 211 -5.14 -18.39 7.07
C ALA A 211 -4.91 -19.86 6.72
N SER A 212 -5.09 -20.73 7.72
CA SER A 212 -5.09 -22.17 7.55
C SER A 212 -6.29 -22.77 8.28
N PRO A 213 -6.97 -23.77 7.70
CA PRO A 213 -8.11 -24.43 8.36
C PRO A 213 -7.76 -25.04 9.72
N GLU A 214 -6.48 -25.43 9.91
CA GLU A 214 -6.01 -26.08 11.13
C GLU A 214 -5.83 -25.11 12.31
N THR A 215 -5.55 -23.82 12.03
CA THR A 215 -5.18 -22.86 13.06
C THR A 215 -6.03 -21.61 13.10
N SER A 216 -6.81 -21.34 12.04
CA SER A 216 -7.63 -20.13 11.93
C SER A 216 -9.08 -20.41 12.34
N THR A 217 -9.68 -19.45 13.06
CA THR A 217 -11.10 -19.48 13.42
C THR A 217 -11.96 -18.86 12.32
N ASP A 218 -13.29 -19.07 12.35
CA ASP A 218 -14.23 -18.42 11.45
C ASP A 218 -14.08 -16.89 11.48
N SER A 219 -13.84 -16.33 12.66
CA SER A 219 -13.60 -14.88 12.82
C SER A 219 -12.32 -14.40 12.13
N ASN A 220 -11.27 -15.26 12.05
CA ASN A 220 -10.06 -14.92 11.29
C ASN A 220 -10.36 -14.88 9.79
N PHE A 221 -11.08 -15.85 9.27
CA PHE A 221 -11.47 -15.88 7.86
C PHE A 221 -12.35 -14.68 7.48
N GLU A 222 -13.36 -14.36 8.31
CA GLU A 222 -14.21 -13.20 8.09
C GLU A 222 -13.41 -11.89 8.11
N ARG A 223 -12.48 -11.75 9.05
CA ARG A 223 -11.61 -10.57 9.17
C ARG A 223 -10.67 -10.43 7.96
N ILE A 224 -10.05 -11.51 7.51
CA ILE A 224 -9.16 -11.51 6.34
C ILE A 224 -9.92 -11.08 5.09
N GLU A 225 -11.10 -11.67 4.84
CA GLU A 225 -11.93 -11.29 3.69
C GLU A 225 -12.32 -9.81 3.72
N ALA A 226 -12.72 -9.28 4.89
CA ALA A 226 -13.11 -7.90 5.04
C ALA A 226 -11.94 -6.92 4.85
N ILE A 227 -10.75 -7.22 5.40
CA ILE A 227 -9.57 -6.36 5.25
C ILE A 227 -9.06 -6.37 3.80
N ILE A 228 -9.00 -7.53 3.14
CA ILE A 228 -8.60 -7.61 1.72
C ILE A 228 -9.55 -6.81 0.84
N ALA A 229 -10.85 -6.89 1.10
CA ALA A 229 -11.84 -6.09 0.40
C ALA A 229 -11.65 -4.58 0.65
N HIS A 230 -11.43 -4.18 1.91
CA HIS A 230 -11.16 -2.81 2.30
C HIS A 230 -9.96 -2.22 1.53
N GLU A 231 -8.81 -2.89 1.57
CA GLU A 231 -7.60 -2.42 0.88
C GLU A 231 -7.77 -2.40 -0.65
N TYR A 232 -8.46 -3.38 -1.20
CA TYR A 232 -8.76 -3.38 -2.63
C TYR A 232 -9.68 -2.21 -3.03
N PHE A 233 -10.72 -1.93 -2.25
CA PHE A 233 -11.67 -0.86 -2.55
C PHE A 233 -11.04 0.53 -2.47
N HIS A 234 -9.99 0.69 -1.70
CA HIS A 234 -9.16 1.89 -1.72
C HIS A 234 -8.57 2.21 -3.10
N ASN A 235 -8.48 1.25 -4.01
CA ASN A 235 -7.98 1.53 -5.35
C ASN A 235 -8.69 2.72 -6.00
N TRP A 236 -10.01 2.85 -5.79
CA TRP A 236 -10.79 3.99 -6.24
C TRP A 236 -11.03 5.02 -5.14
N THR A 237 -11.45 4.62 -3.95
CA THR A 237 -11.73 5.51 -2.82
C THR A 237 -10.50 5.67 -1.92
N GLY A 238 -9.55 6.46 -2.35
CA GLY A 238 -8.28 6.72 -1.67
C GLY A 238 -7.12 6.89 -2.64
N ASN A 239 -6.96 6.00 -3.62
CA ASN A 239 -5.83 6.02 -4.53
C ASN A 239 -6.11 6.86 -5.78
N ARG A 240 -7.11 6.48 -6.59
CA ARG A 240 -7.49 7.23 -7.79
C ARG A 240 -8.25 8.51 -7.45
N ILE A 241 -9.07 8.50 -6.41
CA ILE A 241 -9.75 9.65 -5.83
C ILE A 241 -9.19 9.80 -4.42
N THR A 242 -8.12 10.57 -4.29
CA THR A 242 -7.41 10.74 -3.02
C THR A 242 -7.95 11.93 -2.20
N CYS A 243 -7.68 11.95 -0.90
CA CYS A 243 -8.05 13.06 -0.04
C CYS A 243 -7.10 14.25 -0.29
N ARG A 244 -7.65 15.46 -0.26
CA ARG A 244 -6.87 16.69 -0.46
C ARG A 244 -5.94 17.00 0.71
N ASP A 245 -6.41 16.69 1.91
CA ASP A 245 -5.67 16.91 3.16
C ASP A 245 -6.14 15.90 4.21
N TRP A 246 -5.39 15.76 5.32
CA TRP A 246 -5.67 14.79 6.36
C TRP A 246 -6.92 15.08 7.20
N PHE A 247 -7.45 16.30 7.17
CA PHE A 247 -8.74 16.62 7.80
C PHE A 247 -9.91 15.95 7.07
N GLN A 248 -9.70 15.53 5.83
CA GLN A 248 -10.71 14.86 5.00
C GLN A 248 -10.51 13.34 4.91
N LEU A 249 -9.77 12.77 5.84
CA LEU A 249 -9.48 11.33 5.90
C LEU A 249 -10.77 10.47 5.81
N CYS A 250 -11.87 10.93 6.41
CA CYS A 250 -13.15 10.24 6.35
C CYS A 250 -13.71 10.06 4.92
N LEU A 251 -13.29 10.86 3.96
CA LEU A 251 -13.73 10.72 2.56
C LEU A 251 -13.10 9.51 1.88
N LYS A 252 -11.90 9.09 2.30
CA LYS A 252 -11.34 7.83 1.84
C LYS A 252 -11.74 6.68 2.77
N GLU A 253 -11.49 6.78 4.07
CA GLU A 253 -11.76 5.70 5.02
C GLU A 253 -13.26 5.42 5.19
N GLY A 254 -14.07 6.44 5.40
CA GLY A 254 -15.51 6.26 5.62
C GLY A 254 -16.21 5.66 4.41
N LEU A 255 -15.85 6.06 3.19
CA LEU A 255 -16.41 5.47 1.97
C LEU A 255 -15.93 4.02 1.78
N THR A 256 -14.68 3.73 2.08
CA THR A 256 -14.13 2.38 1.95
C THR A 256 -14.69 1.44 3.01
N VAL A 257 -14.83 1.88 4.27
CA VAL A 257 -15.51 1.13 5.34
C VAL A 257 -16.98 0.87 4.98
N PHE A 258 -17.67 1.83 4.38
CA PHE A 258 -19.03 1.61 3.89
C PHE A 258 -19.08 0.49 2.85
N ARG A 259 -18.16 0.49 1.89
CA ARG A 259 -18.10 -0.49 0.81
C ARG A 259 -17.70 -1.88 1.32
N ASP A 260 -16.70 -2.00 2.18
CA ASP A 260 -16.31 -3.29 2.78
C ASP A 260 -17.42 -3.88 3.65
N SER A 261 -18.17 -3.02 4.35
CA SER A 261 -19.33 -3.40 5.15
C SER A 261 -20.47 -3.94 4.28
N GLN A 262 -20.72 -3.30 3.14
CA GLN A 262 -21.71 -3.74 2.16
C GLN A 262 -21.29 -5.07 1.51
N PHE A 263 -20.02 -5.17 1.07
CA PHE A 263 -19.45 -6.41 0.55
C PHE A 263 -19.61 -7.59 1.52
N THR A 264 -19.25 -7.38 2.81
CA THR A 264 -19.39 -8.42 3.83
C THR A 264 -20.85 -8.83 4.03
N ALA A 265 -21.79 -7.87 3.99
CA ALA A 265 -23.22 -8.15 4.11
C ALA A 265 -23.75 -9.00 2.94
N ASP A 266 -23.32 -8.68 1.72
CA ASP A 266 -23.72 -9.39 0.49
C ASP A 266 -23.10 -10.79 0.39
N ARG A 267 -21.83 -10.91 0.78
CA ARG A 267 -21.08 -12.17 0.73
C ARG A 267 -21.48 -13.17 1.80
N ARG A 268 -21.93 -12.70 2.97
CA ARG A 268 -22.17 -13.54 4.15
C ARG A 268 -23.61 -13.39 4.63
N SER A 269 -23.81 -12.64 5.71
CA SER A 269 -25.14 -12.42 6.29
C SER A 269 -25.32 -10.96 6.69
N ALA A 270 -26.22 -10.27 5.97
CA ALA A 270 -26.56 -8.87 6.27
C ALA A 270 -27.05 -8.69 7.72
N SER A 271 -27.82 -9.65 8.25
CA SER A 271 -28.33 -9.57 9.63
C SER A 271 -27.20 -9.70 10.67
N VAL A 272 -26.27 -10.64 10.48
CA VAL A 272 -25.13 -10.83 11.39
C VAL A 272 -24.20 -9.62 11.28
N LYS A 273 -23.90 -9.16 10.08
CA LYS A 273 -23.08 -7.95 9.86
C LYS A 273 -23.68 -6.75 10.58
N ARG A 274 -25.00 -6.53 10.45
CA ARG A 274 -25.71 -5.44 11.13
C ARG A 274 -25.62 -5.51 12.64
N ILE A 275 -25.72 -6.71 13.22
CA ILE A 275 -25.55 -6.91 14.67
C ILE A 275 -24.13 -6.53 15.10
N ASN A 276 -23.11 -7.01 14.36
CA ASN A 276 -21.70 -6.72 14.65
C ASN A 276 -21.41 -5.22 14.54
N ASP A 277 -21.95 -4.53 13.53
CA ASP A 277 -21.80 -3.09 13.35
C ASP A 277 -22.39 -2.30 14.53
N VAL A 278 -23.57 -2.69 15.02
CA VAL A 278 -24.18 -2.06 16.20
C VAL A 278 -23.36 -2.30 17.45
N ILE A 279 -22.79 -3.50 17.63
CA ILE A 279 -21.91 -3.80 18.78
C ILE A 279 -20.66 -2.92 18.71
N ASN A 280 -20.03 -2.80 17.53
CA ASN A 280 -18.85 -1.96 17.32
C ASN A 280 -19.14 -0.48 17.53
N LEU A 281 -20.24 0.04 16.99
CA LEU A 281 -20.70 1.41 17.19
C LEU A 281 -20.83 1.73 18.69
N ARG A 282 -21.52 0.88 19.44
CA ARG A 282 -21.74 1.08 20.87
C ARG A 282 -20.48 0.89 21.72
N GLY A 283 -19.62 -0.05 21.32
CA GLY A 283 -18.43 -0.43 22.09
C GLY A 283 -17.23 0.48 21.85
N ARG A 284 -17.14 1.08 20.67
CA ARG A 284 -15.99 1.92 20.25
C ARG A 284 -16.40 3.38 20.06
N GLN A 285 -17.20 3.67 19.03
CA GLN A 285 -17.48 5.05 18.62
C GLN A 285 -18.14 5.86 19.74
N PHE A 286 -19.15 5.35 20.41
CA PHE A 286 -19.79 6.09 21.51
C PHE A 286 -18.86 6.36 22.70
N ARG A 287 -17.77 5.61 22.85
CA ARG A 287 -16.75 5.90 23.87
C ARG A 287 -15.76 6.97 23.41
N GLU A 288 -15.49 7.01 22.11
CA GLU A 288 -14.59 7.99 21.48
C GLU A 288 -15.25 9.39 21.43
N ASP A 289 -16.58 9.42 21.20
CA ASP A 289 -17.37 10.65 21.09
C ASP A 289 -17.70 11.29 22.47
N ASN A 290 -17.48 10.59 23.59
CA ASN A 290 -17.69 11.08 24.96
C ASN A 290 -16.38 11.54 25.62
#